data_f0cd86137efc3ca1ca050f5705d59600
#
_entry.id   f0cd86137efc3ca1ca050f5705d59600
#
_cell.length_a   1.000
_cell.length_b   1.000
_cell.length_c   1.000
_cell.angle_alpha   90.00
_cell.angle_beta   90.00
_cell.angle_gamma   90.00
#
_symmetry.space_group_name_H-M   'P 1'
#
loop_
_entity.id
_entity.type
_entity.pdbx_description
1 polymer ?
#
loop_
_entity_poly.entity_id
_entity_poly.type
_entity_poly.pdbx_seq_one_letter_code
_entity_poly.pdbx_strand_id
1 'polypeptide(L)'
;MNRISNLFGIRYPIIQGGMVWCSGWRLASAVSNAGGLGLIGSGSMHPEILREHIRKCKAATDKPFGVNVSLLYPEIDALMKILADEDVRIVFTSAGNPKTWTKALKDRGATVAHVVSSSKFAAKAEEAGVDVIVAEGFEAGGHNGREETTTLCLIPAVRGAVSLPLMAAGGIATANAIKAAMILGADGVQIGTRFALTAESSAHENFKKHCLALNEGDTKLLLKKLGPVRLVKGAFMLAVEEAEARGAAPDELRALLGTGRAKKGLFEGDLENGLLEIGQAASLFRDIQPVAEVMAELAEAFQ
;
A
#
# COMPACT_ATOMS: atom_id res chain seq x y z
N MET A 1 -9.58 21.05 -12.41
CA MET A 1 -9.02 19.72 -12.69
C MET A 1 -8.27 19.24 -11.44
N ASN A 2 -8.40 17.98 -11.05
CA ASN A 2 -7.83 17.48 -9.79
C ASN A 2 -6.30 17.41 -9.85
N ARG A 3 -5.59 17.81 -8.75
CA ARG A 3 -4.12 17.87 -8.70
C ARG A 3 -3.45 16.52 -8.96
N ILE A 4 -3.99 15.43 -8.37
CA ILE A 4 -3.46 14.08 -8.52
C ILE A 4 -3.72 13.55 -9.93
N SER A 5 -4.93 13.74 -10.46
CA SER A 5 -5.25 13.31 -11.82
C SER A 5 -4.35 13.97 -12.86
N ASN A 6 -4.10 15.27 -12.72
CA ASN A 6 -3.21 16.00 -13.64
C ASN A 6 -1.77 15.54 -13.53
N LEU A 7 -1.27 15.35 -12.30
CA LEU A 7 0.12 14.98 -12.07
C LEU A 7 0.48 13.61 -12.66
N PHE A 8 -0.43 12.64 -12.53
CA PHE A 8 -0.19 11.28 -13.00
C PHE A 8 -0.80 10.97 -14.38
N GLY A 9 -1.55 11.90 -14.98
CA GLY A 9 -2.22 11.68 -16.26
C GLY A 9 -3.32 10.62 -16.19
N ILE A 10 -4.05 10.54 -15.08
CA ILE A 10 -5.11 9.56 -14.82
C ILE A 10 -6.50 10.20 -14.76
N ARG A 11 -7.54 9.41 -15.05
CA ARG A 11 -8.91 9.89 -15.06
C ARG A 11 -9.45 10.16 -13.66
N TYR A 12 -9.26 9.23 -12.74
CA TYR A 12 -9.72 9.29 -11.36
C TYR A 12 -8.53 9.37 -10.39
N PRO A 13 -8.55 10.23 -9.38
CA PRO A 13 -7.47 10.33 -8.41
C PRO A 13 -7.50 9.16 -7.40
N ILE A 14 -7.53 7.95 -7.94
CA ILE A 14 -7.57 6.67 -7.23
C ILE A 14 -6.30 5.91 -7.57
N ILE A 15 -5.50 5.63 -6.56
CA ILE A 15 -4.27 4.86 -6.68
C ILE A 15 -4.45 3.51 -5.98
N GLN A 16 -4.13 2.42 -6.66
CA GLN A 16 -4.04 1.12 -6.00
C GLN A 16 -2.69 1.02 -5.30
N GLY A 17 -2.71 0.78 -4.00
CA GLY A 17 -1.51 0.69 -3.17
C GLY A 17 -0.57 -0.45 -3.56
N GLY A 18 0.74 -0.20 -3.50
CA GLY A 18 1.76 -1.21 -3.77
C GLY A 18 1.90 -2.18 -2.60
N MET A 19 1.19 -3.30 -2.64
CA MET A 19 1.12 -4.31 -1.58
C MET A 19 2.02 -5.51 -1.88
N VAL A 20 2.81 -5.94 -0.91
CA VAL A 20 3.63 -7.16 -1.02
C VAL A 20 2.73 -8.38 -1.29
N TRP A 21 3.14 -9.27 -2.19
CA TRP A 21 2.47 -10.51 -2.61
C TRP A 21 1.07 -10.33 -3.25
N CYS A 22 0.48 -9.11 -3.23
CA CYS A 22 -0.83 -8.83 -3.80
C CYS A 22 -0.76 -8.02 -5.11
N SER A 23 0.21 -7.09 -5.23
CA SER A 23 0.26 -6.10 -6.30
C SER A 23 1.25 -6.48 -7.40
N GLY A 24 0.88 -7.44 -8.22
CA GLY A 24 1.61 -7.79 -9.44
C GLY A 24 1.16 -6.95 -10.66
N TRP A 25 1.76 -7.24 -11.81
CA TRP A 25 1.48 -6.54 -13.06
C TRP A 25 0.01 -6.62 -13.50
N ARG A 26 -0.69 -7.75 -13.22
CA ARG A 26 -2.10 -7.91 -13.58
C ARG A 26 -2.98 -6.89 -12.86
N LEU A 27 -2.82 -6.77 -11.55
CA LEU A 27 -3.57 -5.80 -10.76
C LEU A 27 -3.22 -4.37 -11.18
N ALA A 28 -1.93 -4.06 -11.32
CA ALA A 28 -1.48 -2.72 -11.69
C ALA A 28 -2.02 -2.29 -13.05
N SER A 29 -1.89 -3.13 -14.09
CA SER A 29 -2.41 -2.82 -15.42
C SER A 29 -3.93 -2.72 -15.47
N ALA A 30 -4.66 -3.57 -14.73
CA ALA A 30 -6.11 -3.52 -14.68
C ALA A 30 -6.63 -2.20 -14.08
N VAL A 31 -6.03 -1.74 -12.98
CA VAL A 31 -6.39 -0.44 -12.37
C VAL A 31 -6.06 0.72 -13.29
N SER A 32 -4.91 0.70 -13.95
CA SER A 32 -4.51 1.72 -14.93
C SER A 32 -5.48 1.77 -16.10
N ASN A 33 -5.85 0.63 -16.67
CA ASN A 33 -6.84 0.52 -17.75
C ASN A 33 -8.24 1.01 -17.33
N ALA A 34 -8.59 0.89 -16.05
CA ALA A 34 -9.84 1.39 -15.50
C ALA A 34 -9.83 2.89 -15.12
N GLY A 35 -8.73 3.60 -15.40
CA GLY A 35 -8.61 5.05 -15.25
C GLY A 35 -8.07 5.54 -13.92
N GLY A 36 -7.59 4.64 -13.05
CA GLY A 36 -6.79 4.95 -11.86
C GLY A 36 -5.29 4.86 -12.14
N LEU A 37 -4.48 4.77 -11.09
CA LEU A 37 -3.05 4.47 -11.15
C LEU A 37 -2.76 3.14 -10.44
N GLY A 38 -2.36 2.13 -11.20
CA GLY A 38 -1.90 0.87 -10.63
C GLY A 38 -0.43 0.94 -10.21
N LEU A 39 -0.10 0.31 -9.08
CA LEU A 39 1.27 0.20 -8.59
C LEU A 39 1.72 -1.26 -8.50
N ILE A 40 2.89 -1.56 -9.06
CA ILE A 40 3.59 -2.81 -8.79
C ILE A 40 4.24 -2.71 -7.41
N GLY A 41 3.92 -3.63 -6.49
CA GLY A 41 4.48 -3.68 -5.15
C GLY A 41 5.80 -4.46 -5.11
N SER A 42 6.94 -3.80 -5.19
CA SER A 42 8.24 -4.45 -5.33
C SER A 42 8.81 -5.08 -4.04
N GLY A 43 8.22 -4.80 -2.88
CA GLY A 43 8.77 -5.22 -1.58
C GLY A 43 8.84 -6.73 -1.34
N SER A 44 8.26 -7.53 -2.24
CA SER A 44 8.33 -9.00 -2.22
C SER A 44 9.05 -9.59 -3.44
N MET A 45 9.64 -8.74 -4.29
CA MET A 45 10.20 -9.14 -5.58
C MET A 45 11.72 -9.06 -5.56
N HIS A 46 12.39 -10.15 -5.91
CA HIS A 46 13.79 -10.07 -6.32
C HIS A 46 13.92 -9.18 -7.57
N PRO A 47 15.07 -8.54 -7.80
CA PRO A 47 15.25 -7.56 -8.87
C PRO A 47 14.76 -8.01 -10.25
N GLU A 48 15.11 -9.21 -10.69
CA GLU A 48 14.69 -9.71 -12.01
C GLU A 48 13.19 -10.03 -12.11
N ILE A 49 12.55 -10.38 -11.00
CA ILE A 49 11.09 -10.53 -10.95
C ILE A 49 10.40 -9.18 -11.10
N LEU A 50 10.94 -8.12 -10.46
CA LEU A 50 10.44 -6.77 -10.67
C LEU A 50 10.56 -6.36 -12.15
N ARG A 51 11.70 -6.60 -12.78
CA ARG A 51 11.91 -6.34 -14.21
C ARG A 51 10.87 -7.03 -15.08
N GLU A 52 10.62 -8.31 -14.81
CA GLU A 52 9.59 -9.08 -15.51
C GLU A 52 8.20 -8.46 -15.35
N HIS A 53 7.82 -8.10 -14.11
CA HIS A 53 6.54 -7.48 -13.82
C HIS A 53 6.38 -6.12 -14.50
N ILE A 54 7.41 -5.28 -14.54
CA ILE A 54 7.39 -4.00 -15.25
C ILE A 54 7.15 -4.23 -16.75
N ARG A 55 7.88 -5.15 -17.38
CA ARG A 55 7.73 -5.46 -18.81
C ARG A 55 6.35 -6.02 -19.16
N LYS A 56 5.83 -6.93 -18.33
CA LYS A 56 4.47 -7.46 -18.49
C LYS A 56 3.41 -6.37 -18.31
N CYS A 57 3.60 -5.44 -17.36
CA CYS A 57 2.69 -4.33 -17.17
C CYS A 57 2.68 -3.41 -18.40
N LYS A 58 3.86 -3.06 -18.94
CA LYS A 58 3.99 -2.27 -20.18
C LYS A 58 3.32 -2.94 -21.39
N ALA A 59 3.35 -4.27 -21.45
CA ALA A 59 2.69 -5.01 -22.52
C ALA A 59 1.15 -5.09 -22.34
N ALA A 60 0.66 -4.94 -21.11
CA ALA A 60 -0.76 -5.08 -20.77
C ALA A 60 -1.52 -3.75 -20.73
N THR A 61 -0.84 -2.60 -20.73
CA THR A 61 -1.46 -1.27 -20.69
C THR A 61 -0.59 -0.21 -21.35
N ASP A 62 -1.24 0.73 -22.05
CA ASP A 62 -0.66 1.99 -22.54
C ASP A 62 -0.87 3.15 -21.56
N LYS A 63 -1.54 2.91 -20.45
CA LYS A 63 -1.86 3.90 -19.41
C LYS A 63 -0.73 4.02 -18.39
N PRO A 64 -0.63 5.17 -17.68
CA PRO A 64 0.34 5.34 -16.60
C PRO A 64 0.21 4.25 -15.54
N PHE A 65 1.32 3.70 -15.10
CA PHE A 65 1.44 2.87 -13.91
C PHE A 65 2.71 3.23 -13.15
N GLY A 66 2.80 2.85 -11.89
CA GLY A 66 3.98 3.11 -11.08
C GLY A 66 4.52 1.87 -10.38
N VAL A 67 5.61 2.07 -9.66
CA VAL A 67 6.22 1.04 -8.81
C VAL A 67 6.35 1.58 -7.39
N ASN A 68 5.88 0.82 -6.40
CA ASN A 68 6.14 1.10 -4.99
C ASN A 68 7.38 0.35 -4.52
N VAL A 69 8.31 1.07 -3.91
CA VAL A 69 9.57 0.53 -3.39
C VAL A 69 9.70 0.86 -1.90
N SER A 70 9.92 -0.17 -1.08
CA SER A 70 10.33 0.02 0.31
C SER A 70 11.80 0.44 0.37
N LEU A 71 12.09 1.60 0.96
CA LEU A 71 13.48 2.08 1.11
C LEU A 71 14.31 1.26 2.08
N LEU A 72 13.69 0.33 2.83
CA LEU A 72 14.37 -0.61 3.72
C LEU A 72 14.59 -1.99 3.06
N TYR A 73 14.27 -2.13 1.76
CA TYR A 73 14.50 -3.40 1.06
C TYR A 73 16.02 -3.68 0.95
N PRO A 74 16.49 -4.90 1.28
CA PRO A 74 17.92 -5.19 1.32
C PRO A 74 18.68 -4.94 0.01
N GLU A 75 18.04 -5.22 -1.14
CA GLU A 75 18.61 -5.03 -2.47
C GLU A 75 18.11 -3.73 -3.14
N ILE A 76 17.90 -2.66 -2.36
CA ILE A 76 17.31 -1.40 -2.84
C ILE A 76 18.05 -0.83 -4.05
N ASP A 77 19.39 -0.87 -4.05
CA ASP A 77 20.21 -0.33 -5.15
C ASP A 77 19.93 -1.07 -6.47
N ALA A 78 19.77 -2.40 -6.41
CA ALA A 78 19.42 -3.21 -7.57
C ALA A 78 18.01 -2.89 -8.07
N LEU A 79 17.03 -2.70 -7.16
CA LEU A 79 15.68 -2.29 -7.55
C LEU A 79 15.69 -0.90 -8.22
N MET A 80 16.41 0.08 -7.65
CA MET A 80 16.52 1.43 -8.23
C MET A 80 17.20 1.42 -9.60
N LYS A 81 18.19 0.55 -9.80
CA LYS A 81 18.79 0.33 -11.12
C LYS A 81 17.78 -0.20 -12.14
N ILE A 82 16.95 -1.17 -11.75
CA ILE A 82 15.89 -1.71 -12.63
C ILE A 82 14.86 -0.65 -12.99
N LEU A 83 14.43 0.19 -12.04
CA LEU A 83 13.54 1.31 -12.34
C LEU A 83 14.18 2.25 -13.39
N ALA A 84 15.50 2.42 -13.32
CA ALA A 84 16.27 3.20 -14.29
C ALA A 84 16.28 2.53 -15.66
N ASP A 85 16.71 1.28 -15.71
CA ASP A 85 16.87 0.52 -16.95
C ASP A 85 15.54 0.36 -17.69
N GLU A 86 14.45 0.19 -16.95
CA GLU A 86 13.10 0.03 -17.50
C GLU A 86 12.33 1.34 -17.66
N ASP A 87 12.96 2.50 -17.49
CA ASP A 87 12.35 3.83 -17.62
C ASP A 87 11.01 3.99 -16.87
N VAL A 88 10.99 3.58 -15.59
CA VAL A 88 9.83 3.79 -14.72
C VAL A 88 9.78 5.24 -14.30
N ARG A 89 8.68 5.93 -14.62
CA ARG A 89 8.52 7.38 -14.42
C ARG A 89 7.68 7.76 -13.20
N ILE A 90 6.98 6.81 -12.60
CA ILE A 90 6.17 7.04 -11.39
C ILE A 90 6.66 6.09 -10.32
N VAL A 91 7.21 6.66 -9.23
CA VAL A 91 7.80 5.87 -8.14
C VAL A 91 7.19 6.30 -6.82
N PHE A 92 6.59 5.34 -6.14
CA PHE A 92 6.15 5.49 -4.76
C PHE A 92 7.21 4.90 -3.85
N THR A 93 7.66 5.65 -2.87
CA THR A 93 8.59 5.18 -1.85
C THR A 93 7.88 5.04 -0.51
N SER A 94 8.22 4.01 0.23
CA SER A 94 7.66 3.76 1.56
C SER A 94 8.76 3.34 2.52
N ALA A 95 8.55 3.57 3.80
CA ALA A 95 9.53 3.32 4.87
C ALA A 95 10.87 4.05 4.63
N GLY A 96 11.74 4.07 5.63
CA GLY A 96 13.08 4.67 5.49
C GLY A 96 13.09 6.19 5.33
N ASN A 97 14.21 6.70 4.81
CA ASN A 97 14.44 8.14 4.65
C ASN A 97 14.23 8.57 3.18
N PRO A 98 13.23 9.40 2.88
CA PRO A 98 12.97 9.86 1.49
C PRO A 98 14.16 10.61 0.87
N LYS A 99 15.01 11.29 1.64
CA LYS A 99 16.18 12.02 1.12
C LYS A 99 17.16 11.13 0.37
N THR A 100 17.20 9.82 0.67
CA THR A 100 18.20 8.90 0.10
C THR A 100 18.07 8.79 -1.42
N TRP A 101 16.86 8.69 -1.95
CA TRP A 101 16.64 8.38 -3.36
C TRP A 101 15.83 9.43 -4.13
N THR A 102 15.11 10.33 -3.44
CA THR A 102 14.22 11.31 -4.11
C THR A 102 14.97 12.12 -5.16
N LYS A 103 16.13 12.69 -4.83
CA LYS A 103 16.89 13.50 -5.79
C LYS A 103 17.28 12.69 -7.03
N ALA A 104 17.84 11.49 -6.84
CA ALA A 104 18.28 10.64 -7.95
C ALA A 104 17.11 10.22 -8.87
N LEU A 105 15.93 9.95 -8.30
CA LEU A 105 14.72 9.66 -9.06
C LEU A 105 14.23 10.88 -9.84
N LYS A 106 14.22 12.05 -9.22
CA LYS A 106 13.81 13.31 -9.84
C LYS A 106 14.75 13.75 -10.97
N ASP A 107 16.07 13.59 -10.79
CA ASP A 107 17.08 13.90 -11.81
C ASP A 107 16.86 13.08 -13.10
N ARG A 108 16.18 11.94 -13.00
CA ARG A 108 15.78 11.10 -14.14
C ARG A 108 14.38 11.43 -14.68
N GLY A 109 13.73 12.47 -14.17
CA GLY A 109 12.39 12.89 -14.56
C GLY A 109 11.27 12.01 -14.01
N ALA A 110 11.50 11.27 -12.93
CA ALA A 110 10.43 10.54 -12.26
C ALA A 110 9.59 11.45 -11.36
N THR A 111 8.29 11.20 -11.32
CA THR A 111 7.38 11.73 -10.29
C THR A 111 7.46 10.84 -9.06
N VAL A 112 7.77 11.42 -7.91
CA VAL A 112 8.03 10.71 -6.66
C VAL A 112 6.94 10.99 -5.63
N ALA A 113 6.26 9.94 -5.16
CA ALA A 113 5.39 9.99 -3.99
C ALA A 113 6.05 9.28 -2.80
N HIS A 114 5.77 9.75 -1.57
CA HIS A 114 6.28 9.09 -0.35
C HIS A 114 5.17 8.84 0.66
N VAL A 115 5.13 7.63 1.21
CA VAL A 115 4.15 7.20 2.21
C VAL A 115 4.62 7.58 3.61
N VAL A 116 3.74 8.24 4.38
CA VAL A 116 4.02 8.75 5.72
C VAL A 116 2.88 8.42 6.70
N SER A 117 3.21 8.30 7.98
CA SER A 117 2.26 8.03 9.07
C SER A 117 1.99 9.24 9.98
N SER A 118 2.65 10.38 9.74
CA SER A 118 2.48 11.58 10.57
C SER A 118 2.79 12.88 9.81
N SER A 119 2.28 14.00 10.31
CA SER A 119 2.58 15.34 9.78
C SER A 119 4.08 15.67 9.84
N LYS A 120 4.79 15.20 10.88
CA LYS A 120 6.24 15.34 11.00
C LYS A 120 6.99 14.63 9.87
N PHE A 121 6.56 13.42 9.49
CA PHE A 121 7.18 12.71 8.37
C PHE A 121 6.77 13.30 7.03
N ALA A 122 5.55 13.86 6.92
CA ALA A 122 5.11 14.57 5.74
C ALA A 122 5.98 15.80 5.44
N ALA A 123 6.25 16.64 6.46
CA ALA A 123 7.14 17.80 6.32
C ALA A 123 8.56 17.37 5.89
N LYS A 124 9.10 16.30 6.47
CA LYS A 124 10.42 15.76 6.05
C LYS A 124 10.42 15.25 4.61
N ALA A 125 9.34 14.66 4.14
CA ALA A 125 9.22 14.20 2.76
C ALA A 125 9.10 15.39 1.79
N GLU A 126 8.37 16.44 2.13
CA GLU A 126 8.31 17.71 1.38
C GLU A 126 9.71 18.35 1.30
N GLU A 127 10.44 18.43 2.41
CA GLU A 127 11.84 18.91 2.43
C GLU A 127 12.79 18.04 1.57
N ALA A 128 12.50 16.75 1.45
CA ALA A 128 13.27 15.84 0.59
C ALA A 128 13.00 16.05 -0.91
N GLY A 129 11.98 16.87 -1.27
CA GLY A 129 11.65 17.23 -2.64
C GLY A 129 10.76 16.22 -3.36
N VAL A 130 9.97 15.41 -2.64
CA VAL A 130 8.95 14.55 -3.28
C VAL A 130 7.85 15.41 -3.94
N ASP A 131 7.11 14.84 -4.87
CA ASP A 131 6.03 15.54 -5.58
C ASP A 131 4.66 15.36 -4.91
N VAL A 132 4.50 14.26 -4.16
CA VAL A 132 3.23 13.86 -3.54
C VAL A 132 3.47 13.24 -2.18
N ILE A 133 2.60 13.54 -1.23
CA ILE A 133 2.53 12.87 0.06
C ILE A 133 1.38 11.85 0.05
N VAL A 134 1.63 10.64 0.54
CA VAL A 134 0.60 9.66 0.87
C VAL A 134 0.53 9.53 2.38
N ALA A 135 -0.52 10.04 2.99
CA ALA A 135 -0.74 9.93 4.44
C ALA A 135 -1.57 8.68 4.74
N GLU A 136 -0.93 7.70 5.39
CA GLU A 136 -1.53 6.40 5.66
C GLU A 136 -1.89 6.25 7.13
N GLY A 137 -3.21 6.18 7.40
CA GLY A 137 -3.78 5.95 8.71
C GLY A 137 -3.63 4.50 9.18
N PHE A 138 -3.73 4.30 10.50
CA PHE A 138 -3.45 3.02 11.15
C PHE A 138 -4.48 1.91 10.87
N GLU A 139 -5.57 2.22 10.16
CA GLU A 139 -6.55 1.26 9.66
C GLU A 139 -6.00 0.39 8.52
N ALA A 140 -4.86 0.79 7.93
CA ALA A 140 -4.20 0.06 6.86
C ALA A 140 -3.73 -1.34 7.31
N GLY A 141 -3.72 -2.30 6.39
CA GLY A 141 -3.13 -3.62 6.58
C GLY A 141 -1.60 -3.59 6.50
N GLY A 142 -0.95 -4.57 7.13
CA GLY A 142 0.50 -4.67 7.13
C GLY A 142 1.19 -3.65 8.03
N HIS A 143 2.38 -3.21 7.63
CA HIS A 143 3.20 -2.29 8.41
C HIS A 143 2.55 -0.93 8.58
N ASN A 144 2.57 -0.43 9.81
CA ASN A 144 1.92 0.81 10.22
C ASN A 144 2.90 1.77 10.92
N GLY A 145 2.50 3.05 11.02
CA GLY A 145 3.18 4.02 11.89
C GLY A 145 3.02 3.68 13.37
N ARG A 146 3.97 4.14 14.17
CA ARG A 146 3.97 3.93 15.64
C ARG A 146 2.97 4.82 16.37
N GLU A 147 2.52 5.89 15.71
CA GLU A 147 1.62 6.90 16.27
C GLU A 147 0.17 6.41 16.38
N GLU A 148 -0.19 5.35 15.67
CA GLU A 148 -1.55 4.77 15.62
C GLU A 148 -2.63 5.83 15.31
N THR A 149 -2.28 6.82 14.47
CA THR A 149 -3.19 7.89 14.09
C THR A 149 -4.18 7.40 13.05
N THR A 150 -5.48 7.56 13.33
CA THR A 150 -6.55 7.21 12.38
C THR A 150 -6.51 8.12 11.16
N THR A 151 -6.98 7.62 10.02
CA THR A 151 -7.08 8.41 8.78
C THR A 151 -7.86 9.70 8.98
N LEU A 152 -8.94 9.67 9.77
CA LEU A 152 -9.77 10.83 10.08
C LEU A 152 -8.99 11.97 10.76
N CYS A 153 -8.04 11.64 11.64
CA CYS A 153 -7.18 12.62 12.32
C CYS A 153 -5.91 12.95 11.53
N LEU A 154 -5.36 11.97 10.81
CA LEU A 154 -4.09 12.12 10.11
C LEU A 154 -4.19 13.08 8.92
N ILE A 155 -5.24 12.95 8.09
CA ILE A 155 -5.36 13.71 6.86
C ILE A 155 -5.39 15.23 7.12
N PRO A 156 -6.24 15.78 8.02
CA PRO A 156 -6.22 17.23 8.31
C PRO A 156 -4.90 17.68 8.97
N ALA A 157 -4.27 16.82 9.81
CA ALA A 157 -2.99 17.15 10.43
C ALA A 157 -1.87 17.25 9.38
N VAL A 158 -1.82 16.32 8.42
CA VAL A 158 -0.85 16.38 7.31
C VAL A 158 -1.16 17.53 6.38
N ARG A 159 -2.44 17.77 6.03
CA ARG A 159 -2.83 18.90 5.18
C ARG A 159 -2.40 20.24 5.76
N GLY A 160 -2.49 20.41 7.09
CA GLY A 160 -2.01 21.62 7.76
C GLY A 160 -0.48 21.79 7.80
N ALA A 161 0.28 20.72 7.55
CA ALA A 161 1.74 20.71 7.64
C ALA A 161 2.46 20.82 6.30
N VAL A 162 1.80 20.50 5.16
CA VAL A 162 2.42 20.48 3.83
C VAL A 162 1.55 21.15 2.77
N SER A 163 2.19 21.64 1.70
CA SER A 163 1.52 22.28 0.56
C SER A 163 1.38 21.35 -0.66
N LEU A 164 2.12 20.27 -0.70
CA LEU A 164 2.13 19.30 -1.79
C LEU A 164 0.76 18.65 -2.01
N PRO A 165 0.51 18.07 -3.19
CA PRO A 165 -0.60 17.15 -3.41
C PRO A 165 -0.61 16.05 -2.34
N LEU A 166 -1.78 15.80 -1.74
CA LEU A 166 -1.96 14.87 -0.63
C LEU A 166 -2.91 13.74 -1.03
N MET A 167 -2.48 12.51 -0.86
CA MET A 167 -3.34 11.33 -0.95
C MET A 167 -3.61 10.76 0.44
N ALA A 168 -4.87 10.42 0.69
CA ALA A 168 -5.27 9.70 1.88
C ALA A 168 -5.19 8.19 1.66
N ALA A 169 -4.66 7.45 2.63
CA ALA A 169 -4.63 5.99 2.66
C ALA A 169 -4.99 5.45 4.04
N GLY A 170 -5.39 4.17 4.12
CA GLY A 170 -5.86 3.54 5.36
C GLY A 170 -7.37 3.67 5.55
N GLY A 171 -8.08 2.56 5.68
CA GLY A 171 -9.53 2.52 5.92
C GLY A 171 -10.43 2.96 4.76
N ILE A 172 -9.87 3.44 3.66
CA ILE A 172 -10.63 3.95 2.50
C ILE A 172 -10.91 2.79 1.54
N ALA A 173 -12.20 2.51 1.27
CA ALA A 173 -12.57 1.36 0.45
C ALA A 173 -13.92 1.51 -0.28
N THR A 174 -14.61 2.64 -0.13
CA THR A 174 -15.91 2.95 -0.75
C THR A 174 -15.91 4.36 -1.31
N ALA A 175 -16.86 4.66 -2.22
CA ALA A 175 -17.03 6.01 -2.77
C ALA A 175 -17.29 7.07 -1.68
N ASN A 176 -18.07 6.73 -0.65
CA ASN A 176 -18.32 7.63 0.48
C ASN A 176 -17.07 7.90 1.32
N ALA A 177 -16.22 6.87 1.54
CA ALA A 177 -14.95 7.06 2.23
C ALA A 177 -13.99 7.96 1.43
N ILE A 178 -13.99 7.86 0.09
CA ILE A 178 -13.25 8.76 -0.79
C ILE A 178 -13.76 10.20 -0.63
N LYS A 179 -15.08 10.43 -0.71
CA LYS A 179 -15.67 11.77 -0.51
C LYS A 179 -15.29 12.36 0.84
N ALA A 180 -15.32 11.55 1.92
CA ALA A 180 -14.90 11.99 3.25
C ALA A 180 -13.41 12.37 3.30
N ALA A 181 -12.53 11.57 2.70
CA ALA A 181 -11.10 11.89 2.63
C ALA A 181 -10.82 13.20 1.87
N MET A 182 -11.56 13.46 0.78
CA MET A 182 -11.45 14.71 0.03
C MET A 182 -11.92 15.91 0.85
N ILE A 183 -13.00 15.78 1.62
CA ILE A 183 -13.49 16.83 2.54
C ILE A 183 -12.45 17.12 3.63
N LEU A 184 -11.73 16.11 4.11
CA LEU A 184 -10.65 16.28 5.10
C LEU A 184 -9.41 16.97 4.54
N GLY A 185 -9.33 17.22 3.22
CA GLY A 185 -8.25 17.93 2.57
C GLY A 185 -7.32 17.08 1.69
N ALA A 186 -7.65 15.82 1.42
CA ALA A 186 -6.92 15.03 0.43
C ALA A 186 -7.24 15.49 -1.00
N ASP A 187 -6.26 15.38 -1.90
CA ASP A 187 -6.41 15.60 -3.35
C ASP A 187 -6.73 14.30 -4.10
N GLY A 188 -6.57 13.15 -3.45
CA GLY A 188 -6.83 11.81 -3.99
C GLY A 188 -6.68 10.75 -2.92
N VAL A 189 -6.78 9.48 -3.30
CA VAL A 189 -6.73 8.36 -2.37
C VAL A 189 -5.80 7.24 -2.85
N GLN A 190 -5.16 6.54 -1.89
CA GLN A 190 -4.49 5.27 -2.13
C GLN A 190 -5.25 4.16 -1.39
N ILE A 191 -5.64 3.12 -2.11
CA ILE A 191 -6.48 2.04 -1.61
C ILE A 191 -5.73 0.71 -1.72
N GLY A 192 -5.59 0.01 -0.59
CA GLY A 192 -4.97 -1.33 -0.54
C GLY A 192 -6.01 -2.44 -0.48
N THR A 193 -6.67 -2.57 0.65
CA THR A 193 -7.56 -3.70 1.01
C THR A 193 -8.58 -4.06 -0.07
N ARG A 194 -9.32 -3.09 -0.60
CA ARG A 194 -10.33 -3.34 -1.62
C ARG A 194 -9.72 -3.97 -2.87
N PHE A 195 -8.54 -3.49 -3.31
CA PHE A 195 -7.84 -4.05 -4.46
C PHE A 195 -7.13 -5.37 -4.17
N ALA A 196 -6.68 -5.63 -2.93
CA ALA A 196 -6.12 -6.93 -2.54
C ALA A 196 -7.14 -8.06 -2.68
N LEU A 197 -8.44 -7.74 -2.56
CA LEU A 197 -9.56 -8.66 -2.66
C LEU A 197 -10.19 -8.73 -4.07
N THR A 198 -9.49 -8.27 -5.10
CA THR A 198 -9.96 -8.38 -6.50
C THR A 198 -9.47 -9.65 -7.18
N ALA A 199 -10.10 -9.98 -8.32
CA ALA A 199 -9.73 -11.13 -9.14
C ALA A 199 -8.28 -11.04 -9.65
N GLU A 200 -7.81 -9.84 -10.03
CA GLU A 200 -6.49 -9.59 -10.61
C GLU A 200 -5.36 -9.51 -9.56
N SER A 201 -5.69 -9.41 -8.28
CA SER A 201 -4.70 -9.48 -7.20
C SER A 201 -4.00 -10.83 -7.20
N SER A 202 -2.67 -10.84 -7.02
CA SER A 202 -1.86 -12.06 -6.92
C SER A 202 -1.96 -12.77 -5.57
N ALA A 203 -2.74 -12.25 -4.62
CA ALA A 203 -3.03 -12.93 -3.38
C ALA A 203 -3.74 -14.26 -3.63
N HIS A 204 -3.42 -15.28 -2.84
CA HIS A 204 -4.01 -16.62 -2.98
C HIS A 204 -5.50 -16.62 -2.68
N GLU A 205 -6.27 -17.45 -3.38
CA GLU A 205 -7.73 -17.57 -3.19
C GLU A 205 -8.14 -17.90 -1.74
N ASN A 206 -7.39 -18.74 -1.05
CA ASN A 206 -7.64 -19.06 0.37
C ASN A 206 -7.55 -17.80 1.22
N PHE A 207 -6.52 -16.97 1.02
CA PHE A 207 -6.37 -15.70 1.73
C PHE A 207 -7.54 -14.74 1.43
N LYS A 208 -7.90 -14.56 0.16
CA LYS A 208 -9.03 -13.71 -0.23
C LYS A 208 -10.33 -14.18 0.43
N LYS A 209 -10.66 -15.47 0.34
CA LYS A 209 -11.86 -16.06 0.95
C LYS A 209 -11.86 -15.90 2.47
N HIS A 210 -10.72 -16.09 3.13
CA HIS A 210 -10.58 -15.86 4.56
C HIS A 210 -10.89 -14.39 4.92
N CYS A 211 -10.37 -13.44 4.15
CA CYS A 211 -10.62 -12.02 4.36
C CYS A 211 -12.09 -11.62 4.17
N LEU A 212 -12.82 -12.27 3.25
CA LEU A 212 -14.25 -12.00 3.04
C LEU A 212 -15.14 -12.51 4.19
N ALA A 213 -14.63 -13.38 5.06
CA ALA A 213 -15.32 -13.87 6.24
C ALA A 213 -15.07 -13.03 7.50
N LEU A 214 -14.22 -11.98 7.42
CA LEU A 214 -13.87 -11.14 8.57
C LEU A 214 -15.02 -10.22 8.96
N ASN A 215 -15.10 -9.97 10.27
CA ASN A 215 -15.97 -8.97 10.90
C ASN A 215 -15.14 -7.83 11.49
N GLU A 216 -15.82 -6.81 12.02
CA GLU A 216 -15.17 -5.76 12.80
C GLU A 216 -14.42 -6.38 13.98
N GLY A 217 -13.19 -5.91 14.21
CA GLY A 217 -12.33 -6.43 15.29
C GLY A 217 -11.51 -7.67 14.93
N ASP A 218 -11.69 -8.29 13.76
CA ASP A 218 -10.90 -9.45 13.34
C ASP A 218 -9.51 -9.09 12.79
N THR A 219 -9.09 -7.84 12.93
CA THR A 219 -7.69 -7.41 12.70
C THR A 219 -7.14 -6.71 13.93
N LYS A 220 -5.86 -6.93 14.24
CA LYS A 220 -5.17 -6.26 15.36
C LYS A 220 -3.82 -5.72 14.94
N LEU A 221 -3.42 -4.58 15.53
CA LEU A 221 -2.07 -4.02 15.36
C LEU A 221 -1.17 -4.59 16.46
N LEU A 222 -0.24 -5.44 16.05
CA LEU A 222 0.69 -6.18 16.90
C LEU A 222 2.14 -5.94 16.48
N LEU A 223 3.09 -6.66 17.09
CA LEU A 223 4.53 -6.56 16.82
C LEU A 223 5.12 -5.15 17.07
N LYS A 224 4.50 -4.38 17.97
CA LYS A 224 4.85 -2.98 18.24
C LYS A 224 6.30 -2.78 18.68
N LYS A 225 6.92 -3.77 19.33
CA LYS A 225 8.35 -3.73 19.72
C LYS A 225 9.31 -3.85 18.53
N LEU A 226 8.87 -4.48 17.42
CA LEU A 226 9.65 -4.63 16.18
C LEU A 226 9.32 -3.51 15.19
N GLY A 227 8.07 -3.35 14.91
CA GLY A 227 7.45 -2.40 14.03
C GLY A 227 5.98 -2.79 13.92
N PRO A 228 5.02 -1.87 14.15
CA PRO A 228 3.61 -2.22 14.18
C PRO A 228 3.16 -2.84 12.87
N VAL A 229 2.46 -3.97 12.94
CA VAL A 229 1.87 -4.66 11.78
C VAL A 229 0.42 -5.01 12.07
N ARG A 230 -0.49 -4.66 11.17
CA ARG A 230 -1.88 -5.08 11.28
C ARG A 230 -2.06 -6.47 10.71
N LEU A 231 -2.35 -7.40 11.61
CA LEU A 231 -2.55 -8.81 11.35
C LEU A 231 -4.02 -9.19 11.35
N VAL A 232 -4.36 -10.18 10.55
CA VAL A 232 -5.69 -10.81 10.52
C VAL A 232 -5.76 -11.88 11.60
N LYS A 233 -6.92 -12.04 12.22
CA LYS A 233 -7.21 -13.10 13.17
C LYS A 233 -6.96 -14.48 12.55
N GLY A 234 -6.11 -15.25 13.20
CA GLY A 234 -5.66 -16.57 12.79
C GLY A 234 -4.64 -17.12 13.78
N ALA A 235 -4.16 -18.34 13.55
CA ALA A 235 -3.27 -19.02 14.49
C ALA A 235 -1.99 -18.21 14.79
N PHE A 236 -1.36 -17.64 13.76
CA PHE A 236 -0.15 -16.84 13.93
C PHE A 236 -0.41 -15.54 14.73
N MET A 237 -1.52 -14.83 14.44
CA MET A 237 -1.86 -13.61 15.18
C MET A 237 -2.07 -13.92 16.70
N LEU A 238 -2.77 -15.01 17.01
CA LEU A 238 -2.99 -15.45 18.40
C LEU A 238 -1.68 -15.78 19.11
N ALA A 239 -0.75 -16.47 18.44
CA ALA A 239 0.57 -16.77 18.98
C ALA A 239 1.40 -15.50 19.27
N VAL A 240 1.32 -14.49 18.39
CA VAL A 240 1.97 -13.19 18.63
C VAL A 240 1.32 -12.45 19.80
N GLU A 241 0.00 -12.44 19.86
CA GLU A 241 -0.76 -11.78 20.94
C GLU A 241 -0.43 -12.39 22.31
N GLU A 242 -0.37 -13.73 22.39
CA GLU A 242 0.05 -14.44 23.61
C GLU A 242 1.50 -14.10 24.00
N ALA A 243 2.43 -14.09 23.02
CA ALA A 243 3.82 -13.73 23.27
C ALA A 243 3.95 -12.28 23.78
N GLU A 244 3.25 -11.32 23.19
CA GLU A 244 3.23 -9.93 23.67
C GLU A 244 2.60 -9.77 25.04
N ALA A 245 1.52 -10.49 25.32
CA ALA A 245 0.82 -10.45 26.64
C ALA A 245 1.72 -10.93 27.79
N ARG A 246 2.58 -11.95 27.54
CA ARG A 246 3.55 -12.40 28.54
C ARG A 246 4.84 -11.57 28.57
N GLY A 247 4.94 -10.49 27.77
CA GLY A 247 6.05 -9.57 27.79
C GLY A 247 7.25 -9.96 26.93
N ALA A 248 7.09 -10.86 25.94
CA ALA A 248 8.16 -11.36 25.07
C ALA A 248 9.15 -10.26 24.62
N ALA A 249 10.43 -10.58 24.60
CA ALA A 249 11.49 -9.69 24.15
C ALA A 249 11.48 -9.54 22.62
N PRO A 250 12.07 -8.46 22.06
CA PRO A 250 12.13 -8.28 20.60
C PRO A 250 12.73 -9.48 19.85
N ASP A 251 13.76 -10.13 20.40
CA ASP A 251 14.41 -11.27 19.75
C ASP A 251 13.49 -12.51 19.72
N GLU A 252 12.71 -12.72 20.77
CA GLU A 252 11.69 -13.78 20.81
C GLU A 252 10.60 -13.53 19.75
N LEU A 253 10.12 -12.29 19.63
CA LEU A 253 9.16 -11.92 18.59
C LEU A 253 9.74 -12.05 17.18
N ARG A 254 11.03 -11.73 16.96
CA ARG A 254 11.72 -11.98 15.68
C ARG A 254 11.79 -13.46 15.35
N ALA A 255 12.13 -14.29 16.35
CA ALA A 255 12.19 -15.74 16.18
C ALA A 255 10.81 -16.31 15.84
N LEU A 256 9.74 -15.84 16.53
CA LEU A 256 8.37 -16.22 16.24
C LEU A 256 7.94 -15.79 14.84
N LEU A 257 8.25 -14.56 14.42
CA LEU A 257 7.95 -14.03 13.08
C LEU A 257 8.66 -14.85 12.00
N GLY A 258 9.92 -15.21 12.20
CA GLY A 258 10.72 -15.97 11.24
C GLY A 258 10.88 -15.23 9.91
N THR A 259 11.14 -15.99 8.85
CA THR A 259 11.28 -15.49 7.48
C THR A 259 10.23 -16.07 6.54
N GLY A 260 9.77 -15.29 5.57
CA GLY A 260 8.86 -15.76 4.50
C GLY A 260 7.42 -16.01 4.91
N ARG A 261 6.99 -15.70 6.14
CA ARG A 261 5.60 -15.93 6.58
C ARG A 261 4.57 -15.18 5.76
N ALA A 262 4.85 -13.94 5.36
CA ALA A 262 3.94 -13.17 4.51
C ALA A 262 3.74 -13.86 3.14
N LYS A 263 4.81 -14.44 2.57
CA LYS A 263 4.72 -15.25 1.35
C LYS A 263 3.79 -16.45 1.56
N LYS A 264 4.01 -17.22 2.63
CA LYS A 264 3.18 -18.38 2.95
C LYS A 264 1.70 -18.03 3.06
N GLY A 265 1.37 -16.98 3.81
CA GLY A 265 -0.02 -16.56 4.04
C GLY A 265 -0.67 -15.94 2.81
N LEU A 266 -0.08 -14.87 2.29
CA LEU A 266 -0.68 -14.05 1.26
C LEU A 266 -0.61 -14.70 -0.13
N PHE A 267 0.51 -15.33 -0.47
CA PHE A 267 0.77 -15.85 -1.82
C PHE A 267 0.58 -17.34 -1.97
N GLU A 268 0.94 -18.15 -0.95
CA GLU A 268 0.82 -19.61 -0.97
C GLU A 268 -0.48 -20.11 -0.32
N GLY A 269 -1.21 -19.22 0.40
CA GLY A 269 -2.52 -19.51 0.98
C GLY A 269 -2.50 -20.42 2.21
N ASP A 270 -1.37 -20.49 2.93
CA ASP A 270 -1.24 -21.18 4.21
C ASP A 270 -1.82 -20.29 5.32
N LEU A 271 -3.06 -20.55 5.70
CA LEU A 271 -3.77 -19.78 6.71
C LEU A 271 -3.33 -20.08 8.15
N GLU A 272 -2.66 -21.21 8.39
CA GLU A 272 -2.22 -21.62 9.72
C GLU A 272 -0.84 -21.04 10.07
N ASN A 273 0.13 -21.22 9.15
CA ASN A 273 1.53 -20.84 9.40
C ASN A 273 1.90 -19.50 8.75
N GLY A 274 1.04 -18.97 7.88
CA GLY A 274 1.24 -17.73 7.19
C GLY A 274 1.00 -16.51 8.08
N LEU A 275 1.65 -15.41 7.73
CA LEU A 275 1.30 -14.09 8.24
C LEU A 275 0.27 -13.49 7.30
N LEU A 276 -0.91 -13.17 7.83
CA LEU A 276 -2.04 -12.64 7.07
C LEU A 276 -2.20 -11.17 7.41
N GLU A 277 -2.08 -10.32 6.38
CA GLU A 277 -2.12 -8.86 6.51
C GLU A 277 -3.23 -8.28 5.64
N ILE A 278 -4.19 -7.59 6.27
CA ILE A 278 -5.24 -6.84 5.57
C ILE A 278 -5.69 -5.67 6.45
N GLY A 279 -6.24 -4.61 5.86
CA GLY A 279 -6.77 -3.47 6.59
C GLY A 279 -8.15 -3.73 7.18
N GLN A 280 -8.56 -2.88 8.11
CA GLN A 280 -9.86 -2.98 8.80
C GLN A 280 -11.05 -2.97 7.83
N ALA A 281 -10.92 -2.30 6.69
CA ALA A 281 -11.98 -2.22 5.67
C ALA A 281 -12.33 -3.59 5.03
N ALA A 282 -11.57 -4.66 5.28
CA ALA A 282 -11.90 -6.00 4.76
C ALA A 282 -13.28 -6.49 5.22
N SER A 283 -13.70 -6.12 6.42
CA SER A 283 -15.01 -6.47 6.98
C SER A 283 -16.22 -5.91 6.19
N LEU A 284 -15.99 -4.96 5.29
CA LEU A 284 -17.03 -4.35 4.46
C LEU A 284 -17.41 -5.18 3.23
N PHE A 285 -16.62 -6.20 2.86
CA PHE A 285 -16.77 -6.93 1.60
C PHE A 285 -17.10 -8.40 1.83
N ARG A 286 -17.84 -9.00 0.87
CA ARG A 286 -18.25 -10.40 0.94
C ARG A 286 -18.01 -11.17 -0.35
N ASP A 287 -17.47 -10.52 -1.40
CA ASP A 287 -17.22 -11.08 -2.71
C ASP A 287 -15.88 -10.64 -3.30
N ILE A 288 -15.38 -11.41 -4.25
CA ILE A 288 -14.20 -11.09 -5.06
C ILE A 288 -14.69 -10.56 -6.39
N GLN A 289 -14.51 -9.27 -6.63
CA GLN A 289 -14.93 -8.62 -7.88
C GLN A 289 -13.73 -8.38 -8.80
N PRO A 290 -13.95 -8.27 -10.12
CA PRO A 290 -12.96 -7.72 -11.04
C PRO A 290 -12.63 -6.26 -10.74
N VAL A 291 -11.39 -5.84 -11.01
CA VAL A 291 -10.96 -4.44 -10.84
C VAL A 291 -11.88 -3.45 -11.55
N ALA A 292 -12.38 -3.80 -12.73
CA ALA A 292 -13.25 -2.91 -13.51
C ALA A 292 -14.54 -2.54 -12.74
N GLU A 293 -15.15 -3.50 -12.03
CA GLU A 293 -16.33 -3.28 -11.21
C GLU A 293 -16.01 -2.44 -9.98
N VAL A 294 -14.93 -2.81 -9.27
CA VAL A 294 -14.45 -2.05 -8.10
C VAL A 294 -14.13 -0.61 -8.47
N MET A 295 -13.47 -0.36 -9.59
CA MET A 295 -13.17 0.99 -10.05
C MET A 295 -14.42 1.77 -10.44
N ALA A 296 -15.42 1.12 -11.02
CA ALA A 296 -16.70 1.76 -11.34
C ALA A 296 -17.43 2.23 -10.07
N GLU A 297 -17.51 1.38 -9.03
CA GLU A 297 -18.07 1.72 -7.72
C GLU A 297 -17.31 2.89 -7.05
N LEU A 298 -15.97 2.83 -7.03
CA LEU A 298 -15.16 3.86 -6.40
C LEU A 298 -15.24 5.21 -7.15
N ALA A 299 -15.37 5.17 -8.48
CA ALA A 299 -15.46 6.36 -9.34
C ALA A 299 -16.74 7.17 -9.12
N GLU A 300 -17.80 6.60 -8.50
CA GLU A 300 -19.00 7.32 -8.07
C GLU A 300 -18.68 8.47 -7.09
N ALA A 301 -17.53 8.42 -6.45
CA ALA A 301 -17.06 9.51 -5.60
C ALA A 301 -16.83 10.84 -6.37
N PHE A 302 -16.66 10.77 -7.69
CA PHE A 302 -16.29 11.90 -8.56
C PHE A 302 -17.40 12.27 -9.57
N GLN A 303 -18.56 11.69 -9.42
CA GLN A 303 -19.80 12.04 -10.12
C GLN A 303 -20.61 13.01 -9.25
#